data_4571edd7f8f9c246203e9ba438e0d4ff
#
_entry.id   4571edd7f8f9c246203e9ba438e0d4ff
#
_cell.length_a   1.000
_cell.length_b   1.000
_cell.length_c   1.000
_cell.angle_alpha   90.00
_cell.angle_beta   90.00
_cell.angle_gamma   90.00
#
_symmetry.space_group_name_H-M   'P 1'
#
loop_
_entity.id
_entity.type
_entity.pdbx_description
1 polymer ?
#
loop_
_entity_poly.entity_id
_entity_poly.type
_entity_poly.pdbx_seq_one_letter_code
_entity_poly.pdbx_strand_id
1 'polypeptide(L)'
;FYALPQAPQQFKQLLMTSGFDRYFQIAPCFRDEDARGDRSPGEFYQLDMEMAFASQEDVFAVCEDVLPPIFAKFGTYDIASQPPFRRIKYLDALEIYGSDKPDLRIDLTATNVSSLFEGSSFEVLADKTVKAVAISNCTLTRKQIDKLLTDCEVQAGVKGYWFKVDEK
;
A
#
# COMPACT_ATOMS: atom_id res chain seq x y z
N PHE A 1 8.65 -8.88 33.13
CA PHE A 1 9.33 -9.34 31.89
C PHE A 1 8.44 -10.36 31.22
N TYR A 2 8.02 -10.09 29.98
CA TYR A 2 7.25 -11.04 29.19
C TYR A 2 8.21 -11.91 28.40
N ALA A 3 8.26 -13.20 28.69
CA ALA A 3 9.01 -14.20 27.93
C ALA A 3 8.11 -14.85 26.86
N LEU A 4 7.27 -14.06 26.19
CA LEU A 4 6.36 -14.53 25.17
C LEU A 4 7.01 -14.45 23.77
N PRO A 5 6.70 -15.37 22.85
CA PRO A 5 7.30 -15.37 21.52
C PRO A 5 6.84 -14.17 20.71
N GLN A 6 7.79 -13.39 20.22
CA GLN A 6 7.52 -12.25 19.32
C GLN A 6 7.22 -12.71 17.90
N ALA A 7 7.90 -13.76 17.44
CA ALA A 7 7.73 -14.38 16.13
C ALA A 7 8.26 -15.81 16.13
N PRO A 8 7.75 -16.73 15.28
CA PRO A 8 8.17 -18.13 15.22
C PRO A 8 9.47 -18.33 14.41
N GLN A 9 10.45 -17.44 14.54
CA GLN A 9 11.63 -17.41 13.69
C GLN A 9 12.65 -18.53 13.97
N GLN A 10 12.90 -18.87 15.22
CA GLN A 10 14.00 -19.76 15.57
C GLN A 10 13.76 -21.19 15.07
N PHE A 11 12.58 -21.76 15.30
CA PHE A 11 12.27 -23.12 14.89
C PHE A 11 12.26 -23.28 13.37
N LYS A 12 11.67 -22.35 12.63
CA LYS A 12 11.65 -22.43 11.17
C LYS A 12 13.06 -22.39 10.59
N GLN A 13 13.94 -21.55 11.13
CA GLN A 13 15.32 -21.48 10.67
C GLN A 13 16.08 -22.79 10.93
N LEU A 14 15.90 -23.41 12.10
CA LEU A 14 16.50 -24.69 12.40
C LEU A 14 15.97 -25.80 11.49
N LEU A 15 14.68 -25.84 11.22
CA LEU A 15 14.06 -26.82 10.33
C LEU A 15 14.59 -26.67 8.90
N MET A 16 14.62 -25.44 8.36
CA MET A 16 15.12 -25.20 7.01
C MET A 16 16.60 -25.55 6.87
N THR A 17 17.44 -25.24 7.86
CA THR A 17 18.86 -25.61 7.85
C THR A 17 19.07 -27.12 8.03
N SER A 18 18.10 -27.82 8.59
CA SER A 18 18.11 -29.30 8.74
C SER A 18 17.67 -30.02 7.46
N GLY A 19 17.32 -29.29 6.39
CA GLY A 19 16.98 -29.87 5.08
C GLY A 19 15.48 -30.06 4.84
N PHE A 20 14.61 -29.40 5.57
CA PHE A 20 13.19 -29.34 5.23
C PHE A 20 12.98 -28.38 4.06
N ASP A 21 12.24 -28.82 3.06
CA ASP A 21 11.99 -28.03 1.84
C ASP A 21 10.86 -27.04 2.01
N ARG A 22 9.85 -27.37 2.81
CA ARG A 22 8.66 -26.54 3.03
C ARG A 22 8.21 -26.64 4.48
N TYR A 23 7.83 -25.50 5.02
CA TYR A 23 7.36 -25.37 6.37
C TYR A 23 6.21 -24.37 6.45
N PHE A 24 5.23 -24.64 7.27
CA PHE A 24 4.28 -23.62 7.71
C PHE A 24 3.82 -23.86 9.14
N GLN A 25 3.41 -22.80 9.78
CA GLN A 25 2.88 -22.81 11.14
C GLN A 25 1.86 -21.69 11.31
N ILE A 26 0.83 -21.93 12.12
CA ILE A 26 -0.02 -20.87 12.65
C ILE A 26 0.43 -20.66 14.11
N ALA A 27 1.10 -19.55 14.37
CA ALA A 27 1.76 -19.28 15.64
C ALA A 27 1.19 -18.06 16.35
N PRO A 28 0.95 -18.15 17.68
CA PRO A 28 0.65 -16.96 18.48
C PRO A 28 1.90 -16.10 18.60
N CYS A 29 1.73 -14.80 18.40
CA CYS A 29 2.79 -13.80 18.49
C CYS A 29 2.37 -12.65 19.39
N PHE A 30 3.35 -12.13 20.14
CA PHE A 30 3.14 -11.08 21.12
C PHE A 30 4.14 -9.96 20.90
N ARG A 31 3.66 -8.72 20.73
CA ARG A 31 4.51 -7.54 20.53
C ARG A 31 4.05 -6.42 21.45
N ASP A 32 5.00 -5.88 22.18
CA ASP A 32 4.79 -4.70 23.02
C ASP A 32 5.01 -3.43 22.16
N GLU A 33 4.05 -3.18 21.30
CA GLU A 33 4.00 -2.01 20.41
C GLU A 33 2.71 -1.26 20.71
N ASP A 34 2.65 0.03 20.32
CA ASP A 34 1.41 0.81 20.40
C ASP A 34 0.29 0.08 19.65
N ALA A 35 -0.64 -0.48 20.42
CA ALA A 35 -1.72 -1.27 19.88
C ALA A 35 -2.63 -0.39 19.01
N ARG A 36 -2.63 -0.67 17.71
CA ARG A 36 -3.61 -0.13 16.77
C ARG A 36 -4.68 -1.19 16.56
N GLY A 37 -5.86 -1.00 17.14
CA GLY A 37 -6.93 -1.99 17.14
C GLY A 37 -7.36 -2.49 15.77
N ASP A 38 -7.05 -1.73 14.71
CA ASP A 38 -7.37 -2.03 13.32
C ASP A 38 -6.28 -2.82 12.57
N ARG A 39 -5.02 -2.86 13.06
CA ARG A 39 -3.90 -3.46 12.29
C ARG A 39 -2.83 -4.16 13.12
N SER A 40 -2.62 -3.83 14.37
CA SER A 40 -1.52 -4.34 15.18
C SER A 40 -1.97 -4.54 16.62
N PRO A 41 -2.82 -5.54 16.91
CA PRO A 41 -3.06 -5.94 18.29
C PRO A 41 -1.76 -6.47 18.90
N GLY A 42 -1.56 -6.27 20.20
CA GLY A 42 -0.38 -6.76 20.92
C GLY A 42 -0.26 -8.29 20.90
N GLU A 43 -1.38 -8.99 20.71
CA GLU A 43 -1.48 -10.44 20.53
C GLU A 43 -2.16 -10.74 19.19
N PHE A 44 -1.53 -11.58 18.37
CA PHE A 44 -2.06 -12.00 17.07
C PHE A 44 -1.49 -13.35 16.63
N TYR A 45 -2.10 -13.96 15.63
CA TYR A 45 -1.60 -15.19 15.01
C TYR A 45 -0.94 -14.88 13.68
N GLN A 46 0.22 -15.48 13.43
CA GLN A 46 0.88 -15.47 12.12
C GLN A 46 0.67 -16.80 11.41
N LEU A 47 0.24 -16.75 10.15
CA LEU A 47 0.48 -17.81 9.21
C LEU A 47 1.90 -17.60 8.68
N ASP A 48 2.83 -18.38 9.19
CA ASP A 48 4.26 -18.29 8.86
C ASP A 48 4.64 -19.42 7.90
N MET A 49 5.26 -19.08 6.78
CA MET A 49 5.62 -20.03 5.73
C MET A 49 7.06 -19.83 5.31
N GLU A 50 7.77 -20.94 5.07
CA GLU A 50 9.12 -20.94 4.51
C GLU A 50 9.23 -21.96 3.40
N MET A 51 9.99 -21.64 2.36
CA MET A 51 10.26 -22.51 1.22
C MET A 51 11.75 -22.46 0.87
N ALA A 52 12.38 -23.63 0.76
CA ALA A 52 13.74 -23.76 0.28
C ALA A 52 13.77 -23.69 -1.25
N PHE A 53 14.87 -23.16 -1.80
CA PHE A 53 15.13 -23.07 -3.25
C PHE A 53 14.03 -22.34 -4.05
N ALA A 54 13.26 -21.47 -3.38
CA ALA A 54 12.15 -20.75 -3.98
C ALA A 54 12.57 -19.40 -4.52
N SER A 55 12.02 -19.03 -5.66
CA SER A 55 12.06 -17.68 -6.21
C SER A 55 10.95 -16.81 -5.64
N GLN A 56 10.98 -15.52 -5.94
CA GLN A 56 9.88 -14.61 -5.60
C GLN A 56 8.53 -15.05 -6.19
N GLU A 57 8.53 -15.55 -7.42
CA GLU A 57 7.31 -15.99 -8.09
C GLU A 57 6.72 -17.25 -7.45
N ASP A 58 7.55 -18.14 -6.91
CA ASP A 58 7.07 -19.31 -6.18
C ASP A 58 6.34 -18.90 -4.88
N VAL A 59 6.84 -17.88 -4.19
CA VAL A 59 6.16 -17.33 -3.00
C VAL A 59 4.84 -16.66 -3.39
N PHE A 60 4.83 -15.90 -4.48
CA PHE A 60 3.61 -15.27 -4.97
C PHE A 60 2.55 -16.29 -5.37
N ALA A 61 2.95 -17.39 -6.03
CA ALA A 61 2.04 -18.46 -6.41
C ALA A 61 1.34 -19.07 -5.16
N VAL A 62 2.09 -19.34 -4.10
CA VAL A 62 1.50 -19.83 -2.84
C VAL A 62 0.54 -18.82 -2.23
N CYS A 63 0.87 -17.53 -2.23
CA CYS A 63 -0.04 -16.50 -1.74
C CYS A 63 -1.33 -16.41 -2.58
N GLU A 64 -1.20 -16.55 -3.91
CA GLU A 64 -2.33 -16.54 -4.84
C GLU A 64 -3.22 -17.78 -4.73
N ASP A 65 -2.68 -18.90 -4.28
CA ASP A 65 -3.47 -20.11 -3.99
C ASP A 65 -4.17 -20.03 -2.62
N VAL A 66 -3.54 -19.40 -1.62
CA VAL A 66 -4.04 -19.39 -0.24
C VAL A 66 -5.04 -18.26 0.02
N LEU A 67 -4.74 -17.04 -0.43
CA LEU A 67 -5.54 -15.86 -0.06
C LEU A 67 -6.95 -15.82 -0.68
N PRO A 68 -7.15 -16.10 -1.98
CA PRO A 68 -8.46 -15.97 -2.60
C PRO A 68 -9.55 -16.84 -1.95
N PRO A 69 -9.33 -18.14 -1.68
CA PRO A 69 -10.36 -18.95 -1.03
C PRO A 69 -10.67 -18.51 0.40
N ILE A 70 -9.70 -17.92 1.11
CA ILE A 70 -9.92 -17.36 2.45
C ILE A 70 -10.85 -16.15 2.35
N PHE A 71 -10.55 -15.22 1.44
CA PHE A 71 -11.39 -14.04 1.23
C PHE A 71 -12.77 -14.40 0.69
N ALA A 72 -12.86 -15.37 -0.22
CA ALA A 72 -14.16 -15.85 -0.73
C ALA A 72 -15.03 -16.45 0.37
N LYS A 73 -14.42 -17.13 1.36
CA LYS A 73 -15.16 -17.80 2.44
C LYS A 73 -15.51 -16.87 3.59
N PHE A 74 -14.64 -15.95 3.95
CA PHE A 74 -14.73 -15.15 5.18
C PHE A 74 -14.85 -13.65 4.92
N GLY A 75 -14.61 -13.18 3.70
CA GLY A 75 -14.74 -11.78 3.33
C GLY A 75 -16.19 -11.33 3.29
N THR A 76 -16.43 -10.08 3.62
CA THR A 76 -17.76 -9.42 3.55
C THR A 76 -17.96 -8.67 2.24
N TYR A 77 -16.93 -8.56 1.42
CA TYR A 77 -16.92 -7.90 0.12
C TYR A 77 -16.47 -8.86 -0.96
N ASP A 78 -16.89 -8.60 -2.19
CA ASP A 78 -16.40 -9.31 -3.35
C ASP A 78 -14.88 -9.08 -3.53
N ILE A 79 -14.19 -10.13 -4.00
CA ILE A 79 -12.76 -10.02 -4.26
C ILE A 79 -12.57 -9.09 -5.46
N ALA A 80 -11.90 -7.96 -5.23
CA ALA A 80 -11.69 -6.92 -6.23
C ALA A 80 -10.75 -7.36 -7.37
N SER A 81 -9.89 -8.35 -7.12
CA SER A 81 -8.99 -8.89 -8.14
C SER A 81 -8.82 -10.40 -7.99
N GLN A 82 -8.89 -11.10 -9.13
CA GLN A 82 -8.61 -12.53 -9.20
C GLN A 82 -7.12 -12.77 -9.47
N PRO A 83 -6.56 -13.92 -9.09
CA PRO A 83 -5.22 -14.31 -9.50
C PRO A 83 -5.08 -14.39 -11.04
N PRO A 84 -3.91 -14.05 -11.60
CA PRO A 84 -2.73 -13.53 -10.91
C PRO A 84 -2.94 -12.10 -10.42
N PHE A 85 -2.59 -11.82 -9.16
CA PHE A 85 -2.71 -10.48 -8.60
C PHE A 85 -1.82 -9.48 -9.33
N ARG A 86 -2.28 -8.22 -9.40
CA ARG A 86 -1.53 -7.14 -10.01
C ARG A 86 -0.18 -6.95 -9.30
N ARG A 87 0.89 -6.92 -10.06
CA ARG A 87 2.25 -6.61 -9.58
C ARG A 87 2.49 -5.11 -9.71
N ILE A 88 2.79 -4.45 -8.61
CA ILE A 88 3.12 -3.01 -8.58
C ILE A 88 4.52 -2.89 -7.99
N LYS A 89 5.44 -2.28 -8.73
CA LYS A 89 6.77 -2.01 -8.20
C LYS A 89 6.70 -0.96 -7.09
N TYR A 90 7.57 -1.07 -6.12
CA TYR A 90 7.62 -0.15 -4.98
C TYR A 90 7.71 1.32 -5.40
N LEU A 91 8.60 1.64 -6.31
CA LEU A 91 8.76 3.02 -6.80
C LEU A 91 7.53 3.50 -7.57
N ASP A 92 6.90 2.64 -8.37
CA ASP A 92 5.68 2.97 -9.08
C ASP A 92 4.51 3.22 -8.10
N ALA A 93 4.45 2.43 -7.01
CA ALA A 93 3.44 2.63 -5.97
C ALA A 93 3.59 4.02 -5.31
N LEU A 94 4.81 4.41 -4.95
CA LEU A 94 5.08 5.73 -4.39
C LEU A 94 4.84 6.86 -5.40
N GLU A 95 5.22 6.65 -6.66
CA GLU A 95 5.10 7.68 -7.70
C GLU A 95 3.64 7.94 -8.07
N ILE A 96 2.85 6.87 -8.22
CA ILE A 96 1.47 6.94 -8.73
C ILE A 96 0.46 7.16 -7.60
N TYR A 97 0.66 6.51 -6.45
CA TYR A 97 -0.33 6.51 -5.36
C TYR A 97 0.14 7.25 -4.11
N GLY A 98 1.41 7.64 -4.04
CA GLY A 98 1.99 8.28 -2.86
C GLY A 98 2.15 7.36 -1.64
N SER A 99 1.98 6.06 -1.82
CA SER A 99 2.01 5.07 -0.74
C SER A 99 2.58 3.74 -1.23
N ASP A 100 3.30 3.03 -0.37
CA ASP A 100 3.75 1.65 -0.60
C ASP A 100 2.61 0.61 -0.41
N LYS A 101 1.44 1.07 0.07
CA LYS A 101 0.24 0.25 0.30
C LYS A 101 -0.99 0.93 -0.31
N PRO A 102 -1.06 1.04 -1.65
CA PRO A 102 -2.15 1.75 -2.30
C PRO A 102 -3.48 1.03 -2.11
N ASP A 103 -4.53 1.79 -1.78
CA ASP A 103 -5.90 1.31 -1.83
C ASP A 103 -6.44 1.44 -3.26
N LEU A 104 -6.43 0.34 -4.00
CA LEU A 104 -6.84 0.31 -5.40
C LEU A 104 -8.37 0.47 -5.62
N ARG A 105 -9.15 0.59 -4.56
CA ARG A 105 -10.59 0.95 -4.65
C ARG A 105 -10.76 2.44 -4.90
N ILE A 106 -9.73 3.23 -4.63
CA ILE A 106 -9.69 4.67 -4.85
C ILE A 106 -9.04 4.92 -6.21
N ASP A 107 -9.82 5.39 -7.17
CA ASP A 107 -9.34 5.71 -8.52
C ASP A 107 -8.78 7.14 -8.60
N LEU A 108 -7.79 7.41 -7.74
CA LEU A 108 -7.03 8.65 -7.75
C LEU A 108 -5.55 8.34 -7.92
N THR A 109 -5.01 8.73 -9.06
CA THR A 109 -3.60 8.54 -9.37
C THR A 109 -2.91 9.88 -9.62
N ALA A 110 -1.68 9.98 -9.13
CA ALA A 110 -0.82 11.12 -9.37
C ALA A 110 -0.05 10.92 -10.67
N THR A 111 -0.06 11.93 -11.52
CA THR A 111 0.73 11.97 -12.77
C THR A 111 1.80 13.04 -12.65
N ASN A 112 3.03 12.70 -13.01
CA ASN A 112 4.11 13.69 -13.07
C ASN A 112 3.89 14.58 -14.31
N VAL A 113 3.70 15.86 -14.05
CA VAL A 113 3.45 16.88 -15.08
C VAL A 113 4.53 17.97 -15.10
N SER A 114 5.68 17.70 -14.50
CA SER A 114 6.79 18.67 -14.38
C SER A 114 7.20 19.26 -15.73
N SER A 115 7.24 18.45 -16.78
CA SER A 115 7.62 18.90 -18.12
C SER A 115 6.71 19.99 -18.71
N LEU A 116 5.47 20.09 -18.24
CA LEU A 116 4.55 21.14 -18.67
C LEU A 116 4.90 22.52 -18.09
N PHE A 117 5.73 22.55 -17.07
CA PHE A 117 6.12 23.75 -16.33
C PHE A 117 7.58 24.13 -16.55
N GLU A 118 8.32 23.41 -17.38
CA GLU A 118 9.69 23.77 -17.76
C GLU A 118 9.66 25.10 -18.55
N GLY A 119 10.42 26.10 -18.06
CA GLY A 119 10.43 27.43 -18.66
C GLY A 119 9.12 28.20 -18.58
N SER A 120 8.19 27.79 -17.74
CA SER A 120 6.91 28.48 -17.56
C SER A 120 7.09 29.84 -16.90
N SER A 121 6.29 30.81 -17.32
CA SER A 121 6.19 32.12 -16.65
C SER A 121 5.53 32.04 -15.27
N PHE A 122 4.97 30.88 -14.90
CA PHE A 122 4.39 30.65 -13.59
C PHE A 122 5.48 30.19 -12.62
N GLU A 123 6.27 31.14 -12.11
CA GLU A 123 7.46 30.92 -11.29
C GLU A 123 7.26 29.93 -10.10
N VAL A 124 6.02 29.83 -9.61
CA VAL A 124 5.72 28.97 -8.46
C VAL A 124 5.90 27.48 -8.78
N LEU A 125 5.61 27.07 -10.01
CA LEU A 125 5.71 25.69 -10.49
C LEU A 125 6.88 25.49 -11.48
N ALA A 126 7.50 26.59 -11.96
CA ALA A 126 8.59 26.52 -12.90
C ALA A 126 9.76 25.70 -12.31
N ASP A 127 10.30 24.79 -13.12
CA ASP A 127 11.47 23.98 -12.80
C ASP A 127 11.37 23.16 -11.48
N LYS A 128 10.16 22.85 -11.04
CA LYS A 128 9.88 22.02 -9.86
C LYS A 128 9.26 20.69 -10.25
N THR A 129 9.37 19.72 -9.34
CA THR A 129 8.60 18.48 -9.45
C THR A 129 7.13 18.78 -9.19
N VAL A 130 6.31 18.64 -10.21
CA VAL A 130 4.88 18.88 -10.15
C VAL A 130 4.13 17.58 -10.43
N LYS A 131 3.23 17.21 -9.54
CA LYS A 131 2.32 16.09 -9.72
C LYS A 131 0.89 16.60 -9.80
N ALA A 132 0.10 16.05 -10.69
CA ALA A 132 -1.32 16.37 -10.84
C ALA A 132 -2.17 15.14 -10.51
N VAL A 133 -3.30 15.38 -9.84
CA VAL A 133 -4.37 14.40 -9.65
C VAL A 133 -5.61 14.92 -10.35
N ALA A 134 -6.14 14.14 -11.31
CA ALA A 134 -7.36 14.49 -12.02
C ALA A 134 -8.57 13.90 -11.29
N ILE A 135 -9.56 14.75 -11.03
CA ILE A 135 -10.83 14.34 -10.43
C ILE A 135 -11.94 14.57 -11.44
N SER A 136 -12.40 13.50 -12.07
CA SER A 136 -13.53 13.56 -13.01
C SER A 136 -14.84 13.82 -12.27
N ASN A 137 -15.74 14.58 -12.87
CA ASN A 137 -17.06 14.90 -12.31
C ASN A 137 -17.01 15.49 -10.89
N CYS A 138 -16.01 16.31 -10.62
CA CYS A 138 -15.83 16.95 -9.32
C CYS A 138 -17.04 17.83 -8.97
N THR A 139 -17.72 17.50 -7.88
CA THR A 139 -18.89 18.26 -7.37
C THR A 139 -18.52 19.22 -6.23
N LEU A 140 -17.23 19.29 -5.88
CA LEU A 140 -16.78 20.17 -4.80
C LEU A 140 -16.93 21.65 -5.19
N THR A 141 -17.44 22.42 -4.24
CA THR A 141 -17.46 23.88 -4.38
C THR A 141 -16.06 24.45 -4.23
N ARG A 142 -15.83 25.65 -4.77
CA ARG A 142 -14.54 26.36 -4.63
C ARG A 142 -14.07 26.42 -3.18
N LYS A 143 -14.96 26.73 -2.24
CA LYS A 143 -14.63 26.80 -0.81
C LYS A 143 -14.15 25.45 -0.24
N GLN A 144 -14.74 24.35 -0.70
CA GLN A 144 -14.32 23.00 -0.30
C GLN A 144 -12.95 22.65 -0.87
N ILE A 145 -12.68 23.03 -2.12
CA ILE A 145 -11.37 22.80 -2.74
C ILE A 145 -10.29 23.64 -2.04
N ASP A 146 -10.54 24.93 -1.80
CA ASP A 146 -9.60 25.80 -1.10
C ASP A 146 -9.30 25.27 0.32
N LYS A 147 -10.32 24.75 1.02
CA LYS A 147 -10.13 24.08 2.30
C LYS A 147 -9.28 22.82 2.19
N LEU A 148 -9.54 21.96 1.19
CA LEU A 148 -8.78 20.74 0.95
C LEU A 148 -7.29 21.06 0.71
N LEU A 149 -6.99 22.07 -0.10
CA LEU A 149 -5.61 22.50 -0.32
C LEU A 149 -4.93 23.01 0.95
N THR A 150 -5.66 23.75 1.78
CA THR A 150 -5.16 24.20 3.08
C THR A 150 -4.89 23.02 4.02
N ASP A 151 -5.79 22.05 4.06
CA ASP A 151 -5.63 20.85 4.88
C ASP A 151 -4.41 20.02 4.39
N CYS A 152 -4.19 19.90 3.07
CA CYS A 152 -3.00 19.26 2.50
C CYS A 152 -1.71 20.00 2.87
N GLU A 153 -1.68 21.33 2.81
CA GLU A 153 -0.52 22.13 3.20
C GLU A 153 -0.18 21.94 4.69
N VAL A 154 -1.19 21.94 5.55
CA VAL A 154 -1.02 21.77 7.01
C VAL A 154 -0.56 20.34 7.36
N GLN A 155 -1.13 19.32 6.73
CA GLN A 155 -0.86 17.92 7.08
C GLN A 155 0.38 17.35 6.40
N ALA A 156 0.63 17.72 5.15
CA ALA A 156 1.69 17.14 4.33
C ALA A 156 2.81 18.12 3.95
N GLY A 157 2.67 19.41 4.30
CA GLY A 157 3.65 20.45 3.93
C GLY A 157 3.72 20.71 2.42
N VAL A 158 2.73 20.23 1.65
CA VAL A 158 2.71 20.33 0.18
C VAL A 158 1.73 21.41 -0.24
N LYS A 159 2.23 22.42 -0.94
CA LYS A 159 1.40 23.47 -1.49
C LYS A 159 0.75 23.02 -2.80
N GLY A 160 -0.57 23.07 -2.83
CA GLY A 160 -1.37 22.67 -4.00
C GLY A 160 -2.00 23.85 -4.71
N TYR A 161 -2.30 23.65 -5.98
CA TYR A 161 -3.06 24.55 -6.85
C TYR A 161 -4.12 23.73 -7.56
N TRP A 162 -5.23 24.34 -7.92
CA TRP A 162 -6.26 23.64 -8.68
C TRP A 162 -6.64 24.41 -9.95
N PHE A 163 -7.01 23.64 -10.95
CA PHE A 163 -7.48 24.15 -12.24
C PHE A 163 -8.75 23.41 -12.60
N LYS A 164 -9.69 24.12 -13.18
CA LYS A 164 -10.88 23.53 -13.77
C LYS A 164 -10.69 23.47 -15.28
N VAL A 165 -10.88 22.29 -15.83
CA VAL A 165 -10.89 22.08 -17.26
C VAL A 165 -12.34 22.08 -17.71
N ASP A 166 -12.73 23.05 -18.51
CA ASP A 166 -14.05 23.10 -19.13
C ASP A 166 -13.93 22.51 -20.54
N GLU A 167 -14.83 21.62 -20.90
CA GLU A 167 -14.98 21.17 -22.28
C GLU A 167 -15.40 22.40 -23.14
N LYS A 168 -14.61 22.72 -24.15
CA LYS A 168 -14.97 23.74 -25.15
C LYS A 168 -15.62 23.09 -26.34
#